data_50ddf87939aef825fe8857bc5f671468
#
_entry.id   50ddf87939aef825fe8857bc5f671468
#
_cell.length_a   1.000
_cell.length_b   1.000
_cell.length_c   1.000
_cell.angle_alpha   90.00
_cell.angle_beta   90.00
_cell.angle_gamma   90.00
#
_symmetry.space_group_name_H-M   'P 1'
#
loop_
_entity.id
_entity.type
_entity.pdbx_description
1 polymer ?
#
loop_
_entity_poly.entity_id
_entity_poly.type
_entity_poly.pdbx_seq_one_letter_code
_entity_poly.pdbx_strand_id
1 'polypeptide(L)'
;MGHRHNPAGRWVLRGIDLALPARALVRVEGGNGAGKSTLLRLLAGIEAPAEGRITGRPARTAYVPERFPAALPLTATGYLVHLGRIHGLRTAEAKRRAGEWLTRFGAAEHARTPLAELSKGTSQKVAVAQALLAAPDLLILDEAWTGLDTAARAELDRAVTERVAADATVVFVDHDPRRLAGAVDLSLRVRDGGVHRATASPATGPRTLIEAEGPPGAPLPQDLPGDPLRERGTGTAPDLVRLTVPTPYSDALLTALLTARPPWHIRQVAPVDAPERPGPPGPPEPIRPSEQPEVSEAP
;
A
#
# COMPACT_ATOMS: atom_id res chain seq x y z
N MET A 1 -5.24 12.87 -18.54
CA MET A 1 -3.77 12.83 -18.77
C MET A 1 -3.31 11.43 -19.11
N GLY A 2 -2.21 11.27 -19.85
CA GLY A 2 -1.62 9.98 -20.17
C GLY A 2 -0.09 10.04 -20.09
N HIS A 3 0.55 8.89 -19.90
CA HIS A 3 1.99 8.77 -19.83
C HIS A 3 2.51 7.50 -20.48
N ARG A 4 3.68 7.62 -21.11
CA ARG A 4 4.49 6.54 -21.67
C ARG A 4 5.97 6.90 -21.52
N HIS A 5 6.80 5.92 -21.22
CA HIS A 5 8.24 6.18 -20.99
C HIS A 5 9.00 6.52 -22.28
N ASN A 6 8.47 6.13 -23.43
CA ASN A 6 9.09 6.40 -24.73
C ASN A 6 8.02 6.94 -25.67
N PRO A 7 8.28 7.99 -26.48
CA PRO A 7 7.32 8.56 -27.43
C PRO A 7 6.67 7.54 -28.38
N ALA A 8 7.38 6.48 -28.75
CA ALA A 8 6.88 5.37 -29.59
C ALA A 8 6.44 4.15 -28.76
N GLY A 9 6.56 4.20 -27.42
CA GLY A 9 6.29 3.08 -26.53
C GLY A 9 4.80 2.90 -26.22
N ARG A 10 4.50 1.76 -25.57
CA ARG A 10 3.16 1.47 -25.07
C ARG A 10 2.77 2.46 -23.96
N TRP A 11 1.50 2.80 -23.92
CA TRP A 11 0.93 3.60 -22.85
C TRP A 11 1.00 2.82 -21.51
N VAL A 12 1.58 3.45 -20.50
CA VAL A 12 1.56 2.95 -19.12
C VAL A 12 0.27 3.42 -18.44
N LEU A 13 -0.06 4.70 -18.67
CA LEU A 13 -1.30 5.32 -18.18
C LEU A 13 -1.93 6.10 -19.31
N ARG A 14 -3.26 6.03 -19.47
CA ARG A 14 -3.97 6.74 -20.56
C ARG A 14 -5.39 7.13 -20.15
N GLY A 15 -5.84 8.28 -20.64
CA GLY A 15 -7.22 8.74 -20.44
C GLY A 15 -7.57 9.03 -18.98
N ILE A 16 -6.58 9.34 -18.14
CA ILE A 16 -6.82 9.57 -16.73
C ILE A 16 -7.42 10.96 -16.51
N ASP A 17 -8.61 10.98 -15.93
CA ASP A 17 -9.27 12.16 -15.38
C ASP A 17 -9.56 11.90 -13.90
N LEU A 18 -8.77 12.52 -13.03
CA LEU A 18 -8.76 12.26 -11.62
C LEU A 18 -8.54 13.55 -10.83
N ALA A 19 -9.47 13.83 -9.91
CA ALA A 19 -9.29 14.83 -8.88
C ALA A 19 -9.00 14.12 -7.54
N LEU A 20 -7.86 14.45 -6.93
CA LEU A 20 -7.53 14.01 -5.58
C LEU A 20 -8.22 14.94 -4.56
N PRO A 21 -8.83 14.37 -3.52
CA PRO A 21 -9.36 15.18 -2.44
C PRO A 21 -8.21 15.85 -1.67
N ALA A 22 -8.43 17.09 -1.22
CA ALA A 22 -7.53 17.72 -0.27
C ALA A 22 -7.74 17.15 1.14
N ARG A 23 -6.70 17.20 1.98
CA ARG A 23 -6.74 16.77 3.39
C ARG A 23 -7.20 15.33 3.56
N ALA A 24 -6.64 14.45 2.76
CA ALA A 24 -7.09 13.07 2.66
C ALA A 24 -5.94 12.08 2.62
N LEU A 25 -6.21 10.88 3.09
CA LEU A 25 -5.37 9.71 2.93
C LEU A 25 -5.86 8.89 1.75
N VAL A 26 -5.07 8.84 0.70
CA VAL A 26 -5.40 8.16 -0.57
C VAL A 26 -4.53 6.94 -0.76
N ARG A 27 -5.14 5.79 -0.87
CA ARG A 27 -4.45 4.53 -1.19
C ARG A 27 -4.48 4.28 -2.69
N VAL A 28 -3.36 3.86 -3.26
CA VAL A 28 -3.26 3.43 -4.66
C VAL A 28 -2.96 1.93 -4.71
N GLU A 29 -3.84 1.19 -5.36
CA GLU A 29 -3.79 -0.27 -5.50
C GLU A 29 -3.61 -0.68 -6.97
N GLY A 30 -3.15 -1.90 -7.20
CA GLY A 30 -3.01 -2.48 -8.54
C GLY A 30 -1.90 -3.53 -8.58
N GLY A 31 -1.92 -4.39 -9.58
CA GLY A 31 -0.90 -5.42 -9.80
C GLY A 31 0.50 -4.84 -10.05
N ASN A 32 1.52 -5.70 -9.99
CA ASN A 32 2.88 -5.30 -10.35
C ASN A 32 2.92 -4.89 -11.83
N GLY A 33 3.64 -3.79 -12.12
CA GLY A 33 3.71 -3.23 -13.48
C GLY A 33 2.45 -2.51 -13.96
N ALA A 34 1.38 -2.39 -13.15
CA ALA A 34 0.15 -1.69 -13.55
C ALA A 34 0.32 -0.17 -13.76
N GLY A 35 1.45 0.42 -13.33
CA GLY A 35 1.71 1.84 -13.46
C GLY A 35 1.53 2.65 -12.16
N LYS A 36 1.45 2.01 -10.99
CA LYS A 36 1.31 2.69 -9.69
C LYS A 36 2.42 3.71 -9.45
N SER A 37 3.69 3.28 -9.50
CA SER A 37 4.84 4.17 -9.28
C SER A 37 4.93 5.27 -10.34
N THR A 38 4.51 4.99 -11.59
CA THR A 38 4.40 6.02 -12.64
C THR A 38 3.36 7.07 -12.28
N LEU A 39 2.17 6.65 -11.79
CA LEU A 39 1.15 7.58 -11.31
C LEU A 39 1.69 8.44 -10.15
N LEU A 40 2.37 7.82 -9.18
CA LEU A 40 2.93 8.53 -8.04
C LEU A 40 3.99 9.55 -8.46
N ARG A 41 4.90 9.20 -9.40
CA ARG A 41 5.91 10.14 -9.92
C ARG A 41 5.32 11.30 -10.70
N LEU A 42 4.24 11.06 -11.46
CA LEU A 42 3.47 12.12 -12.12
C LEU A 42 2.81 13.06 -11.12
N LEU A 43 2.19 12.53 -10.07
CA LEU A 43 1.58 13.33 -9.00
C LEU A 43 2.64 14.13 -8.24
N ALA A 44 3.81 13.54 -7.98
CA ALA A 44 4.95 14.21 -7.34
C ALA A 44 5.58 15.30 -8.22
N GLY A 45 5.36 15.26 -9.53
CA GLY A 45 6.01 16.17 -10.48
C GLY A 45 7.45 15.80 -10.85
N ILE A 46 7.84 14.58 -10.56
CA ILE A 46 9.13 14.01 -10.97
C ILE A 46 9.13 13.71 -12.46
N GLU A 47 7.97 13.24 -12.96
CA GLU A 47 7.73 13.03 -14.38
C GLU A 47 6.63 13.97 -14.89
N ALA A 48 6.71 14.35 -16.16
CA ALA A 48 5.66 15.09 -16.83
C ALA A 48 4.74 14.13 -17.62
N PRO A 49 3.43 14.37 -17.68
CA PRO A 49 2.57 13.57 -18.52
C PRO A 49 2.91 13.74 -20.01
N ALA A 50 2.83 12.64 -20.79
CA ALA A 50 3.05 12.68 -22.23
C ALA A 50 1.89 13.37 -22.97
N GLU A 51 0.67 13.34 -22.41
CA GLU A 51 -0.50 14.07 -22.88
C GLU A 51 -1.34 14.59 -21.72
N GLY A 52 -2.01 15.71 -21.92
CA GLY A 52 -2.81 16.36 -20.89
C GLY A 52 -1.95 17.16 -19.91
N ARG A 53 -2.49 17.41 -18.72
CA ARG A 53 -1.83 18.21 -17.69
C ARG A 53 -2.23 17.76 -16.29
N ILE A 54 -1.37 18.06 -15.32
CA ILE A 54 -1.65 17.96 -13.87
C ILE A 54 -1.65 19.38 -13.32
N THR A 55 -2.70 19.76 -12.63
CA THR A 55 -2.89 21.09 -12.05
C THR A 55 -3.12 20.98 -10.55
N GLY A 56 -2.95 22.09 -9.81
CA GLY A 56 -3.25 22.14 -8.37
C GLY A 56 -2.26 21.41 -7.47
N ARG A 57 -1.05 21.04 -7.99
CA ARG A 57 -0.01 20.46 -7.14
C ARG A 57 0.46 21.49 -6.12
N PRO A 58 0.45 21.19 -4.81
CA PRO A 58 1.00 22.08 -3.78
C PRO A 58 2.50 22.34 -3.98
N ALA A 59 2.96 23.54 -3.60
CA ALA A 59 4.38 23.89 -3.69
C ALA A 59 5.25 22.98 -2.79
N ARG A 60 4.74 22.62 -1.61
CA ARG A 60 5.42 21.68 -0.70
C ARG A 60 4.94 20.26 -0.99
N THR A 61 5.51 19.65 -2.02
CA THR A 61 5.30 18.25 -2.39
C THR A 61 6.54 17.45 -2.06
N ALA A 62 6.39 16.29 -1.41
CA ALA A 62 7.48 15.37 -1.11
C ALA A 62 7.15 13.95 -1.60
N TYR A 63 8.18 13.22 -1.99
CA TYR A 63 8.09 11.87 -2.52
C TYR A 63 9.12 10.95 -1.85
N VAL A 64 8.67 9.80 -1.41
CA VAL A 64 9.52 8.69 -0.96
C VAL A 64 9.51 7.61 -2.04
N PRO A 65 10.63 7.35 -2.71
CA PRO A 65 10.72 6.30 -3.71
C PRO A 65 10.81 4.91 -3.06
N GLU A 66 10.42 3.88 -3.78
CA GLU A 66 10.64 2.47 -3.41
C GLU A 66 12.13 2.16 -3.12
N ARG A 67 13.03 2.82 -3.88
CA ARG A 67 14.48 2.65 -3.73
C ARG A 67 15.15 3.98 -3.47
N PHE A 68 15.85 4.05 -2.35
CA PHE A 68 16.61 5.23 -1.97
C PHE A 68 17.95 5.30 -2.73
N PRO A 69 18.31 6.44 -3.33
CA PRO A 69 19.59 6.62 -4.02
C PRO A 69 20.73 6.79 -3.00
N ALA A 70 21.34 5.69 -2.55
CA ALA A 70 22.41 5.71 -1.54
C ALA A 70 23.77 6.19 -2.08
N ALA A 71 23.94 6.34 -3.39
CA ALA A 71 25.24 6.67 -4.02
C ALA A 71 25.64 8.16 -3.95
N LEU A 72 25.08 8.92 -3.01
CA LEU A 72 25.44 10.35 -2.84
C LEU A 72 26.58 10.50 -1.84
N PRO A 73 27.57 11.40 -2.09
CA PRO A 73 28.73 11.65 -1.21
C PRO A 73 28.36 12.55 -0.02
N LEU A 74 27.29 12.16 0.71
CA LEU A 74 26.74 12.91 1.84
C LEU A 74 26.55 11.98 3.03
N THR A 75 26.62 12.52 4.24
CA THR A 75 26.14 11.84 5.45
C THR A 75 24.61 11.93 5.53
N ALA A 76 23.99 11.08 6.35
CA ALA A 76 22.54 11.12 6.55
C ALA A 76 22.04 12.52 6.95
N THR A 77 22.66 13.16 7.94
CA THR A 77 22.30 14.54 8.33
C THR A 77 22.61 15.54 7.22
N GLY A 78 23.77 15.41 6.55
CA GLY A 78 24.13 16.30 5.45
C GLY A 78 23.10 16.30 4.34
N TYR A 79 22.63 15.13 3.95
CA TYR A 79 21.58 14.93 2.97
C TYR A 79 20.25 15.57 3.42
N LEU A 80 19.80 15.27 4.64
CA LEU A 80 18.56 15.82 5.17
C LEU A 80 18.59 17.35 5.26
N VAL A 81 19.71 17.93 5.72
CA VAL A 81 19.88 19.39 5.79
C VAL A 81 19.88 20.01 4.40
N HIS A 82 20.53 19.36 3.42
CA HIS A 82 20.56 19.84 2.04
C HIS A 82 19.14 19.88 1.45
N LEU A 83 18.35 18.82 1.60
CA LEU A 83 16.98 18.78 1.13
C LEU A 83 16.07 19.75 1.90
N GLY A 84 16.26 19.88 3.20
CA GLY A 84 15.52 20.88 4.00
C GLY A 84 15.72 22.30 3.47
N ARG A 85 16.95 22.63 3.06
CA ARG A 85 17.25 23.93 2.44
C ARG A 85 16.61 24.11 1.06
N ILE A 86 16.55 23.06 0.25
CA ILE A 86 15.83 23.07 -1.03
C ILE A 86 14.35 23.38 -0.80
N HIS A 87 13.76 22.86 0.28
CA HIS A 87 12.41 23.16 0.71
C HIS A 87 12.25 24.50 1.45
N GLY A 88 13.26 25.37 1.46
CA GLY A 88 13.20 26.72 2.02
C GLY A 88 13.47 26.81 3.53
N LEU A 89 13.86 25.73 4.20
CA LEU A 89 14.23 25.80 5.61
C LEU A 89 15.58 26.50 5.81
N ARG A 90 15.70 27.31 6.86
CA ARG A 90 16.99 27.84 7.30
C ARG A 90 17.88 26.67 7.77
N THR A 91 19.20 26.78 7.60
CA THR A 91 20.15 25.70 7.92
C THR A 91 20.00 25.20 9.37
N ALA A 92 19.87 26.08 10.34
CA ALA A 92 19.69 25.70 11.74
C ALA A 92 18.40 24.91 11.96
N GLU A 93 17.31 25.31 11.35
CA GLU A 93 16.01 24.63 11.42
C GLU A 93 16.05 23.28 10.69
N ALA A 94 16.64 23.22 9.50
CA ALA A 94 16.82 21.96 8.77
C ALA A 94 17.65 20.95 9.59
N LYS A 95 18.71 21.42 10.26
CA LYS A 95 19.55 20.58 11.11
C LYS A 95 18.80 20.06 12.35
N ARG A 96 18.01 20.92 12.99
CA ARG A 96 17.17 20.54 14.13
C ARG A 96 16.15 19.47 13.72
N ARG A 97 15.36 19.72 12.67
CA ARG A 97 14.37 18.76 12.18
C ARG A 97 14.99 17.45 11.67
N ALA A 98 16.15 17.52 11.03
CA ALA A 98 16.87 16.32 10.63
C ALA A 98 17.19 15.43 11.83
N GLY A 99 17.70 16.01 12.94
CA GLY A 99 17.95 15.29 14.18
C GLY A 99 16.69 14.70 14.79
N GLU A 100 15.60 15.45 14.81
CA GLU A 100 14.31 15.01 15.33
C GLU A 100 13.76 13.80 14.55
N TRP A 101 13.75 13.87 13.21
CA TRP A 101 13.27 12.78 12.38
C TRP A 101 14.17 11.53 12.45
N LEU A 102 15.49 11.70 12.47
CA LEU A 102 16.40 10.58 12.67
C LEU A 102 16.18 9.91 14.02
N THR A 103 15.89 10.67 15.08
CA THR A 103 15.58 10.14 16.41
C THR A 103 14.23 9.40 16.39
N ARG A 104 13.18 9.99 15.83
CA ARG A 104 11.85 9.36 15.72
C ARG A 104 11.90 8.02 15.00
N PHE A 105 12.72 7.91 13.94
CA PHE A 105 12.90 6.66 13.19
C PHE A 105 13.97 5.72 13.77
N GLY A 106 14.56 6.04 14.93
CA GLY A 106 15.60 5.20 15.53
C GLY A 106 16.87 5.08 14.65
N ALA A 107 17.28 6.17 14.02
CA ALA A 107 18.46 6.25 13.16
C ALA A 107 19.44 7.36 13.59
N ALA A 108 19.30 7.88 14.82
CA ALA A 108 20.13 9.00 15.32
C ALA A 108 21.62 8.65 15.37
N GLU A 109 21.98 7.43 15.70
CA GLU A 109 23.36 6.92 15.73
C GLU A 109 24.04 6.98 14.34
N HIS A 110 23.26 6.87 13.27
CA HIS A 110 23.72 6.93 11.89
C HIS A 110 23.75 8.36 11.31
N ALA A 111 23.51 9.39 12.12
CA ALA A 111 23.43 10.78 11.66
C ALA A 111 24.66 11.26 10.85
N ARG A 112 25.85 10.76 11.21
CA ARG A 112 27.13 11.09 10.56
C ARG A 112 27.62 10.03 9.58
N THR A 113 26.93 8.91 9.45
CA THR A 113 27.29 7.82 8.53
C THR A 113 27.06 8.26 7.09
N PRO A 114 28.03 8.04 6.17
CA PRO A 114 27.83 8.22 4.74
C PRO A 114 26.65 7.42 4.22
N LEU A 115 25.84 7.98 3.31
CA LEU A 115 24.66 7.31 2.77
C LEU A 115 24.99 5.96 2.13
N ALA A 116 26.15 5.85 1.46
CA ALA A 116 26.62 4.63 0.81
C ALA A 116 26.92 3.48 1.80
N GLU A 117 27.14 3.79 3.08
CA GLU A 117 27.46 2.82 4.13
C GLU A 117 26.23 2.41 4.95
N LEU A 118 25.09 3.04 4.71
CA LEU A 118 23.86 2.74 5.43
C LEU A 118 23.30 1.38 4.98
N SER A 119 22.78 0.62 5.92
CA SER A 119 21.97 -0.57 5.62
C SER A 119 20.71 -0.18 4.81
N LYS A 120 20.12 -1.11 4.08
CA LYS A 120 18.87 -0.87 3.34
C LYS A 120 17.78 -0.29 4.25
N GLY A 121 17.61 -0.84 5.46
CA GLY A 121 16.59 -0.36 6.40
C GLY A 121 16.90 1.05 6.92
N THR A 122 18.16 1.35 7.24
CA THR A 122 18.56 2.69 7.68
C THR A 122 18.43 3.72 6.54
N SER A 123 18.78 3.34 5.31
CA SER A 123 18.58 4.18 4.12
C SER A 123 17.09 4.51 3.92
N GLN A 124 16.21 3.55 4.14
CA GLN A 124 14.77 3.78 4.04
C GLN A 124 14.25 4.72 5.14
N LYS A 125 14.78 4.61 6.38
CA LYS A 125 14.47 5.56 7.45
C LYS A 125 14.87 6.99 7.07
N VAL A 126 16.04 7.18 6.44
CA VAL A 126 16.50 8.48 5.93
C VAL A 126 15.61 8.97 4.79
N ALA A 127 15.17 8.08 3.88
CA ALA A 127 14.28 8.43 2.79
C ALA A 127 12.93 8.96 3.28
N VAL A 128 12.37 8.35 4.32
CA VAL A 128 11.12 8.81 4.93
C VAL A 128 11.34 10.11 5.70
N ALA A 129 12.42 10.22 6.48
CA ALA A 129 12.76 11.42 7.22
C ALA A 129 12.88 12.65 6.29
N GLN A 130 13.50 12.52 5.11
CA GLN A 130 13.65 13.61 4.15
C GLN A 130 12.29 14.12 3.63
N ALA A 131 11.35 13.25 3.40
CA ALA A 131 10.04 13.63 2.89
C ALA A 131 9.19 14.35 3.94
N LEU A 132 9.34 13.98 5.21
CA LEU A 132 8.61 14.56 6.33
C LEU A 132 9.21 15.86 6.86
N LEU A 133 10.51 16.07 6.63
CA LEU A 133 11.31 17.17 7.17
C LEU A 133 10.70 18.55 6.91
N ALA A 134 10.18 18.78 5.71
CA ALA A 134 9.64 20.08 5.28
C ALA A 134 8.12 20.21 5.55
N ALA A 135 7.52 19.25 6.25
CA ALA A 135 6.09 19.23 6.51
C ALA A 135 5.26 19.45 5.22
N PRO A 136 5.32 18.53 4.24
CA PRO A 136 4.71 18.72 2.92
C PRO A 136 3.19 18.81 2.99
N ASP A 137 2.59 19.56 2.05
CA ASP A 137 1.13 19.61 1.87
C ASP A 137 0.62 18.45 1.01
N LEU A 138 1.53 17.87 0.17
CA LEU A 138 1.30 16.61 -0.55
C LEU A 138 2.47 15.67 -0.27
N LEU A 139 2.20 14.57 0.42
CA LEU A 139 3.17 13.52 0.72
C LEU A 139 2.84 12.29 -0.13
N ILE A 140 3.82 11.80 -0.88
CA ILE A 140 3.66 10.63 -1.75
C ILE A 140 4.63 9.55 -1.32
N LEU A 141 4.11 8.36 -1.03
CA LEU A 141 4.82 7.23 -0.45
C LEU A 141 4.72 6.01 -1.36
N ASP A 142 5.82 5.67 -2.04
CA ASP A 142 5.91 4.52 -2.94
C ASP A 142 6.57 3.36 -2.20
N GLU A 143 5.75 2.46 -1.63
CA GLU A 143 6.19 1.31 -0.82
C GLU A 143 7.12 1.70 0.33
N ALA A 144 6.88 2.85 0.96
CA ALA A 144 7.78 3.47 1.93
C ALA A 144 7.98 2.64 3.21
N TRP A 145 7.09 1.72 3.54
CA TRP A 145 7.20 0.81 4.70
C TRP A 145 8.12 -0.38 4.44
N THR A 146 8.44 -0.66 3.17
CA THR A 146 9.31 -1.77 2.79
C THR A 146 10.72 -1.55 3.31
N GLY A 147 11.26 -2.54 4.04
CA GLY A 147 12.60 -2.47 4.65
C GLY A 147 12.67 -1.77 6.00
N LEU A 148 11.59 -1.14 6.48
CA LEU A 148 11.52 -0.60 7.84
C LEU A 148 11.28 -1.73 8.87
N ASP A 149 11.88 -1.59 10.04
CA ASP A 149 11.54 -2.42 11.19
C ASP A 149 10.16 -2.05 11.78
N THR A 150 9.65 -2.86 12.69
CA THR A 150 8.32 -2.69 13.27
C THR A 150 8.14 -1.33 13.94
N ALA A 151 9.14 -0.83 14.66
CA ALA A 151 9.07 0.46 15.35
C ALA A 151 9.02 1.62 14.34
N ALA A 152 9.86 1.58 13.30
CA ALA A 152 9.88 2.58 12.25
C ALA A 152 8.60 2.56 11.39
N ARG A 153 8.00 1.37 11.15
CA ARG A 153 6.69 1.27 10.48
C ARG A 153 5.60 1.96 11.28
N ALA A 154 5.52 1.68 12.58
CA ALA A 154 4.55 2.33 13.48
C ALA A 154 4.77 3.85 13.55
N GLU A 155 6.02 4.30 13.52
CA GLU A 155 6.35 5.72 13.48
C GLU A 155 5.90 6.37 12.16
N LEU A 156 6.07 5.69 11.03
CA LEU A 156 5.58 6.19 9.75
C LEU A 156 4.03 6.27 9.72
N ASP A 157 3.34 5.26 10.27
CA ASP A 157 1.88 5.29 10.38
C ASP A 157 1.41 6.51 11.20
N ARG A 158 2.09 6.80 12.31
CA ARG A 158 1.83 7.97 13.15
C ARG A 158 2.11 9.27 12.40
N ALA A 159 3.25 9.38 11.73
CA ALA A 159 3.64 10.56 10.98
C ALA A 159 2.66 10.84 9.81
N VAL A 160 2.17 9.82 9.13
CA VAL A 160 1.13 9.93 8.09
C VAL A 160 -0.15 10.49 8.69
N THR A 161 -0.62 9.94 9.81
CA THR A 161 -1.82 10.41 10.50
C THR A 161 -1.67 11.86 10.96
N GLU A 162 -0.51 12.21 11.54
CA GLU A 162 -0.18 13.59 11.93
C GLU A 162 -0.22 14.57 10.73
N ARG A 163 0.28 14.12 9.56
CA ARG A 163 0.27 14.95 8.35
C ARG A 163 -1.14 15.19 7.82
N VAL A 164 -1.99 14.16 7.77
CA VAL A 164 -3.40 14.29 7.37
C VAL A 164 -4.15 15.20 8.35
N ALA A 165 -3.95 15.01 9.65
CA ALA A 165 -4.54 15.87 10.68
C ALA A 165 -4.07 17.35 10.59
N ALA A 166 -2.88 17.58 10.01
CA ALA A 166 -2.35 18.91 9.71
C ALA A 166 -2.67 19.38 8.28
N ASP A 167 -3.81 18.96 7.75
CA ASP A 167 -4.38 19.37 6.45
C ASP A 167 -3.59 18.95 5.19
N ALA A 168 -2.65 18.02 5.31
CA ALA A 168 -1.95 17.49 4.13
C ALA A 168 -2.78 16.41 3.41
N THR A 169 -2.54 16.26 2.12
CA THR A 169 -2.96 15.06 1.38
C THR A 169 -1.80 14.07 1.35
N VAL A 170 -2.09 12.81 1.69
CA VAL A 170 -1.11 11.73 1.61
C VAL A 170 -1.58 10.70 0.59
N VAL A 171 -0.73 10.37 -0.38
CA VAL A 171 -0.98 9.32 -1.38
C VAL A 171 0.04 8.22 -1.19
N PHE A 172 -0.41 6.98 -1.04
CA PHE A 172 0.50 5.89 -0.77
C PHE A 172 0.19 4.59 -1.53
N VAL A 173 1.23 3.82 -1.76
CA VAL A 173 1.19 2.42 -2.19
C VAL A 173 1.82 1.58 -1.09
N ASP A 174 1.17 0.49 -0.71
CA ASP A 174 1.71 -0.52 0.19
C ASP A 174 1.12 -1.89 -0.16
N HIS A 175 1.91 -2.95 0.00
CA HIS A 175 1.48 -4.32 -0.24
C HIS A 175 0.61 -4.89 0.90
N ASP A 176 0.69 -4.32 2.10
CA ASP A 176 -0.17 -4.70 3.23
C ASP A 176 -1.54 -4.02 3.10
N PRO A 177 -2.62 -4.78 2.83
CA PRO A 177 -3.96 -4.21 2.69
C PRO A 177 -4.50 -3.59 3.98
N ARG A 178 -3.94 -3.97 5.13
CA ARG A 178 -4.34 -3.43 6.44
C ARG A 178 -3.62 -2.13 6.78
N ARG A 179 -2.58 -1.76 6.02
CA ARG A 179 -1.85 -0.53 6.25
C ARG A 179 -2.79 0.66 6.23
N LEU A 180 -2.98 1.31 7.40
CA LEU A 180 -3.84 2.48 7.58
C LEU A 180 -5.30 2.26 7.11
N ALA A 181 -5.78 1.01 6.99
CA ALA A 181 -7.06 0.68 6.38
C ALA A 181 -8.26 1.41 7.00
N GLY A 182 -8.23 1.65 8.33
CA GLY A 182 -9.29 2.39 9.03
C GLY A 182 -9.26 3.92 8.84
N ALA A 183 -8.20 4.45 8.22
CA ALA A 183 -8.00 5.90 8.04
C ALA A 183 -8.04 6.32 6.55
N VAL A 184 -8.14 5.38 5.60
CA VAL A 184 -8.15 5.68 4.16
C VAL A 184 -9.46 6.32 3.74
N ASP A 185 -9.40 7.55 3.20
CA ASP A 185 -10.55 8.29 2.70
C ASP A 185 -10.92 7.88 1.25
N LEU A 186 -9.93 7.52 0.45
CA LEU A 186 -10.11 7.16 -0.96
C LEU A 186 -9.14 6.05 -1.37
N SER A 187 -9.67 4.98 -1.96
CA SER A 187 -8.86 3.98 -2.65
C SER A 187 -8.97 4.14 -4.16
N LEU A 188 -7.83 4.14 -4.83
CA LEU A 188 -7.69 4.20 -6.29
C LEU A 188 -7.11 2.89 -6.79
N ARG A 189 -7.68 2.34 -7.84
CA ARG A 189 -7.17 1.13 -8.50
C ARG A 189 -6.60 1.46 -9.86
N VAL A 190 -5.32 1.14 -10.06
CA VAL A 190 -4.64 1.22 -11.36
C VAL A 190 -4.78 -0.12 -12.07
N ARG A 191 -5.46 -0.13 -13.21
CA ARG A 191 -5.68 -1.32 -14.03
C ARG A 191 -5.82 -0.94 -15.50
N ASP A 192 -5.22 -1.76 -16.37
CA ASP A 192 -5.32 -1.63 -17.85
C ASP A 192 -4.98 -0.21 -18.36
N GLY A 193 -4.02 0.45 -17.70
CA GLY A 193 -3.60 1.82 -18.01
C GLY A 193 -4.56 2.92 -17.52
N GLY A 194 -5.68 2.55 -16.89
CA GLY A 194 -6.65 3.47 -16.28
C GLY A 194 -6.47 3.58 -14.78
N VAL A 195 -7.06 4.63 -14.18
CA VAL A 195 -7.16 4.82 -12.73
C VAL A 195 -8.63 4.98 -12.37
N HIS A 196 -9.12 4.11 -11.50
CA HIS A 196 -10.52 4.05 -11.11
C HIS A 196 -10.64 4.23 -9.59
N ARG A 197 -11.70 4.87 -9.13
CA ARG A 197 -12.02 4.83 -7.71
C ARG A 197 -12.38 3.38 -7.35
N ALA A 198 -11.64 2.80 -6.41
CA ALA A 198 -12.06 1.53 -5.82
C ALA A 198 -13.20 1.86 -4.85
N THR A 199 -14.39 1.39 -5.14
CA THR A 199 -15.42 1.29 -4.09
C THR A 199 -14.81 0.43 -2.99
N ALA A 200 -14.87 0.90 -1.74
CA ALA A 200 -14.43 0.13 -0.58
C ALA A 200 -15.13 -1.24 -0.66
N SER A 201 -14.40 -2.23 -1.13
CA SER A 201 -14.89 -3.60 -1.10
C SER A 201 -14.47 -4.12 0.28
N PRO A 202 -15.40 -4.40 1.16
CA PRO A 202 -15.06 -5.23 2.31
C PRO A 202 -14.45 -6.52 1.75
N ALA A 203 -13.62 -7.19 2.46
CA ALA A 203 -12.82 -8.40 2.21
C ALA A 203 -13.37 -9.52 1.27
N THR A 204 -14.19 -9.21 0.27
CA THR A 204 -14.95 -10.09 -0.62
C THR A 204 -14.41 -10.10 -2.07
N GLY A 205 -13.12 -9.89 -2.27
CA GLY A 205 -12.49 -10.13 -3.58
C GLY A 205 -12.09 -11.61 -3.75
N PRO A 206 -11.78 -12.03 -5.00
CA PRO A 206 -11.28 -13.38 -5.24
C PRO A 206 -10.05 -13.66 -4.37
N ARG A 207 -10.03 -14.84 -3.78
CA ARG A 207 -8.93 -15.29 -2.92
C ARG A 207 -8.18 -16.43 -3.61
N THR A 208 -6.91 -16.55 -3.30
CA THR A 208 -6.05 -17.63 -3.78
C THR A 208 -5.62 -18.48 -2.59
N LEU A 209 -5.84 -19.76 -2.67
CA LEU A 209 -5.29 -20.74 -1.77
C LEU A 209 -3.89 -21.13 -2.26
N ILE A 210 -2.91 -21.06 -1.39
CA ILE A 210 -1.56 -21.53 -1.62
C ILE A 210 -1.28 -22.61 -0.59
N GLU A 211 -1.03 -23.82 -1.04
CA GLU A 211 -0.53 -24.92 -0.20
C GLU A 211 1.00 -24.95 -0.30
N ALA A 212 1.65 -24.79 0.82
CA ALA A 212 3.10 -24.78 0.90
C ALA A 212 3.60 -25.74 1.98
N GLU A 213 4.66 -26.46 1.67
CA GLU A 213 5.33 -27.38 2.59
C GLU A 213 6.66 -26.77 3.01
N GLY A 214 6.83 -26.61 4.31
CA GLY A 214 8.09 -26.13 4.90
C GLY A 214 9.07 -27.28 5.17
N PRO A 215 10.34 -26.96 5.38
CA PRO A 215 11.28 -27.93 5.95
C PRO A 215 10.82 -28.37 7.33
N PRO A 216 11.10 -29.63 7.73
CA PRO A 216 10.64 -30.17 9.01
C PRO A 216 10.99 -29.27 10.20
N GLY A 217 9.96 -28.84 10.93
CA GLY A 217 10.12 -27.98 12.11
C GLY A 217 10.46 -26.51 11.82
N ALA A 218 10.53 -26.08 10.57
CA ALA A 218 10.80 -24.68 10.24
C ALA A 218 9.57 -23.79 10.57
N PRO A 219 9.78 -22.66 11.24
CA PRO A 219 8.70 -21.71 11.43
C PRO A 219 8.31 -21.05 10.10
N LEU A 220 7.01 -20.79 9.93
CA LEU A 220 6.54 -20.01 8.81
C LEU A 220 7.17 -18.61 8.83
N PRO A 221 7.63 -18.05 7.69
CA PRO A 221 8.20 -16.71 7.64
C PRO A 221 7.27 -15.68 8.29
N GLN A 222 7.86 -14.74 9.03
CA GLN A 222 7.14 -13.62 9.58
C GLN A 222 6.87 -12.58 8.48
N ASP A 223 5.82 -11.77 8.63
CA ASP A 223 5.46 -10.70 7.70
C ASP A 223 5.14 -11.17 6.26
N LEU A 224 4.35 -12.23 6.12
CA LEU A 224 3.92 -12.72 4.81
C LEU A 224 2.99 -11.70 4.11
N PRO A 225 3.25 -11.38 2.82
CA PRO A 225 2.43 -10.44 2.05
C PRO A 225 0.96 -10.84 2.01
N GLY A 226 0.06 -9.84 2.13
CA GLY A 226 -1.38 -10.03 2.03
C GLY A 226 -2.02 -10.65 3.27
N ASP A 227 -1.28 -10.81 4.36
CA ASP A 227 -1.74 -11.41 5.63
C ASP A 227 -2.63 -12.65 5.40
N PRO A 228 -2.05 -13.75 4.94
CA PRO A 228 -2.81 -14.92 4.60
C PRO A 228 -3.50 -15.52 5.84
N LEU A 229 -4.76 -15.91 5.68
CA LEU A 229 -5.41 -16.80 6.63
C LEU A 229 -4.63 -18.11 6.66
N ARG A 230 -4.22 -18.54 7.85
CA ARG A 230 -3.35 -19.70 8.07
C ARG A 230 -4.16 -20.86 8.60
N GLU A 231 -4.18 -21.96 7.87
CA GLU A 231 -4.74 -23.22 8.32
C GLU A 231 -3.63 -24.27 8.31
N ARG A 232 -3.41 -24.96 9.42
CA ARG A 232 -2.54 -26.13 9.42
C ARG A 232 -3.24 -27.26 8.72
N GLY A 233 -2.55 -27.95 7.81
CA GLY A 233 -3.09 -29.13 7.16
C GLY A 233 -3.46 -30.20 8.20
N THR A 234 -4.73 -30.62 8.17
CA THR A 234 -5.22 -31.74 8.96
C THR A 234 -4.90 -33.03 8.21
N GLY A 235 -3.68 -33.55 8.37
CA GLY A 235 -3.28 -34.76 7.69
C GLY A 235 -1.86 -35.25 8.07
N THR A 236 -1.40 -36.29 7.39
CA THR A 236 -0.14 -37.02 7.63
C THR A 236 1.13 -36.19 7.36
N ALA A 237 1.02 -34.93 6.92
CA ALA A 237 2.15 -34.04 6.65
C ALA A 237 2.12 -32.85 7.62
N PRO A 238 2.86 -32.92 8.76
CA PRO A 238 2.82 -31.89 9.80
C PRO A 238 3.37 -30.52 9.35
N ASP A 239 4.12 -30.49 8.25
CA ASP A 239 4.78 -29.28 7.73
C ASP A 239 4.02 -28.62 6.57
N LEU A 240 2.82 -29.11 6.22
CA LEU A 240 1.96 -28.54 5.21
C LEU A 240 1.10 -27.40 5.81
N VAL A 241 1.18 -26.23 5.19
CA VAL A 241 0.39 -25.06 5.59
C VAL A 241 -0.47 -24.60 4.41
N ARG A 242 -1.73 -24.33 4.68
CA ARG A 242 -2.66 -23.70 3.74
C ARG A 242 -2.73 -22.21 4.04
N LEU A 243 -2.46 -21.41 3.02
CA LEU A 243 -2.43 -19.95 3.11
C LEU A 243 -3.48 -19.40 2.13
N THR A 244 -4.55 -18.80 2.66
CA THR A 244 -5.56 -18.15 1.83
C THR A 244 -5.34 -16.64 1.83
N VAL A 245 -5.00 -16.07 0.66
CA VAL A 245 -4.64 -14.66 0.48
C VAL A 245 -5.55 -14.01 -0.57
N PRO A 246 -5.84 -12.69 -0.49
CA PRO A 246 -6.47 -12.00 -1.60
C PRO A 246 -5.63 -12.14 -2.87
N THR A 247 -6.24 -12.50 -4.00
CA THR A 247 -5.55 -12.85 -5.27
C THR A 247 -4.48 -11.84 -5.72
N PRO A 248 -4.63 -10.50 -5.55
CA PRO A 248 -3.57 -9.56 -5.90
C PRO A 248 -2.25 -9.72 -5.13
N TYR A 249 -2.27 -10.45 -4.02
CA TYR A 249 -1.09 -10.70 -3.18
C TYR A 249 -0.47 -12.09 -3.38
N SER A 250 -1.07 -12.92 -4.22
CA SER A 250 -0.61 -14.30 -4.44
C SER A 250 0.84 -14.37 -4.91
N ASP A 251 1.24 -13.55 -5.88
CA ASP A 251 2.59 -13.56 -6.44
C ASP A 251 3.64 -13.08 -5.43
N ALA A 252 3.30 -12.05 -4.65
CA ALA A 252 4.18 -11.55 -3.59
C ALA A 252 4.36 -12.61 -2.49
N LEU A 253 3.27 -13.31 -2.12
CA LEU A 253 3.31 -14.39 -1.13
C LEU A 253 4.12 -15.60 -1.64
N LEU A 254 3.93 -16.01 -2.90
CA LEU A 254 4.72 -17.05 -3.53
C LEU A 254 6.22 -16.71 -3.52
N THR A 255 6.56 -15.48 -3.91
CA THR A 255 7.96 -15.01 -3.88
C THR A 255 8.53 -15.05 -2.46
N ALA A 256 7.78 -14.60 -1.45
CA ALA A 256 8.24 -14.63 -0.07
C ALA A 256 8.50 -16.06 0.44
N LEU A 257 7.65 -17.02 0.09
CA LEU A 257 7.81 -18.42 0.46
C LEU A 257 9.02 -19.07 -0.25
N LEU A 258 9.16 -18.85 -1.55
CA LEU A 258 10.25 -19.43 -2.36
C LEU A 258 11.63 -18.84 -2.01
N THR A 259 11.68 -17.58 -1.57
CA THR A 259 12.94 -16.91 -1.19
C THR A 259 13.24 -16.96 0.30
N ALA A 260 12.37 -17.57 1.11
CA ALA A 260 12.58 -17.77 2.53
C ALA A 260 13.85 -18.62 2.79
N ARG A 261 14.41 -18.49 3.98
CA ARG A 261 15.59 -19.32 4.37
C ARG A 261 15.26 -20.07 5.66
N PRO A 262 15.04 -21.37 5.58
CA PRO A 262 15.05 -22.23 4.38
C PRO A 262 13.83 -21.99 3.47
N PRO A 263 13.93 -22.30 2.15
CA PRO A 263 12.84 -22.09 1.19
C PRO A 263 11.68 -23.05 1.42
N TRP A 264 10.47 -22.60 1.11
CA TRP A 264 9.25 -23.39 1.17
C TRP A 264 8.90 -23.95 -0.21
N HIS A 265 8.40 -25.17 -0.24
CA HIS A 265 7.97 -25.82 -1.47
C HIS A 265 6.48 -25.58 -1.71
N ILE A 266 6.13 -25.03 -2.89
CA ILE A 266 4.74 -24.77 -3.26
C ILE A 266 4.14 -26.06 -3.85
N ARG A 267 3.10 -26.57 -3.20
CA ARG A 267 2.38 -27.78 -3.62
C ARG A 267 1.24 -27.47 -4.56
N GLN A 268 0.48 -26.42 -4.26
CA GLN A 268 -0.69 -26.01 -5.03
C GLN A 268 -0.93 -24.52 -4.94
N VAL A 269 -1.47 -23.96 -6.03
CA VAL A 269 -2.04 -22.62 -6.09
C VAL A 269 -3.38 -22.74 -6.79
N ALA A 270 -4.46 -22.37 -6.10
CA ALA A 270 -5.81 -22.48 -6.64
C ALA A 270 -6.64 -21.25 -6.27
N PRO A 271 -7.56 -20.78 -7.13
CA PRO A 271 -8.56 -19.80 -6.75
C PRO A 271 -9.49 -20.39 -5.69
N VAL A 272 -9.90 -19.58 -4.72
CA VAL A 272 -10.97 -19.93 -3.78
C VAL A 272 -12.25 -19.25 -4.29
N ASP A 273 -13.20 -20.05 -4.73
CA ASP A 273 -14.51 -19.54 -5.14
C ASP A 273 -15.19 -18.87 -3.94
N ALA A 274 -15.71 -17.66 -4.14
CA ALA A 274 -16.54 -17.02 -3.14
C ALA A 274 -17.79 -17.90 -2.90
N PRO A 275 -18.25 -18.09 -1.64
CA PRO A 275 -19.49 -18.79 -1.40
C PRO A 275 -20.58 -18.14 -2.24
N GLU A 276 -21.32 -18.97 -2.99
CA GLU A 276 -22.45 -18.52 -3.80
C GLU A 276 -23.37 -17.62 -2.96
N ARG A 277 -23.65 -16.44 -3.47
CA ARG A 277 -24.65 -15.58 -2.84
C ARG A 277 -25.95 -16.35 -2.82
N PRO A 278 -26.66 -16.44 -1.69
CA PRO A 278 -28.03 -16.93 -1.72
C PRO A 278 -28.78 -16.10 -2.77
N GLY A 279 -29.40 -16.81 -3.72
CA GLY A 279 -30.18 -16.19 -4.78
C GLY A 279 -31.19 -15.19 -4.21
N PRO A 280 -31.63 -14.21 -4.99
CA PRO A 280 -32.64 -13.28 -4.52
C PRO A 280 -33.86 -14.08 -4.01
N PRO A 281 -34.50 -13.67 -2.91
CA PRO A 281 -35.68 -14.35 -2.40
C PRO A 281 -36.70 -14.45 -3.52
N GLY A 282 -37.21 -15.67 -3.73
CA GLY A 282 -38.27 -15.94 -4.71
C GLY A 282 -39.47 -15.02 -4.48
N PRO A 283 -40.27 -14.79 -5.51
CA PRO A 283 -41.47 -13.95 -5.38
C PRO A 283 -42.33 -14.48 -4.23
N PRO A 284 -42.96 -13.59 -3.42
CA PRO A 284 -43.78 -14.01 -2.31
C PRO A 284 -44.94 -14.90 -2.81
N GLU A 285 -45.14 -16.02 -2.12
CA GLU A 285 -46.30 -16.87 -2.42
C GLU A 285 -47.61 -16.08 -2.35
N PRO A 286 -48.53 -16.29 -3.29
CA PRO A 286 -49.83 -15.60 -3.27
C PRO A 286 -50.58 -15.94 -1.99
N ILE A 287 -50.96 -14.90 -1.25
CA ILE A 287 -51.81 -15.01 -0.05
C ILE A 287 -53.11 -15.66 -0.46
N ARG A 288 -53.38 -16.87 0.05
CA ARG A 288 -54.71 -17.51 -0.08
C ARG A 288 -55.73 -16.66 0.67
N PRO A 289 -56.89 -16.36 0.05
CA PRO A 289 -57.97 -15.65 0.76
C PRO A 289 -58.43 -16.48 1.97
N SER A 290 -58.49 -15.85 3.13
CA SER A 290 -59.05 -16.42 4.34
C SER A 290 -60.53 -16.72 4.10
N GLU A 291 -60.93 -17.97 4.29
CA GLU A 291 -62.33 -18.38 4.36
C GLU A 291 -63.03 -17.58 5.48
N GLN A 292 -64.09 -16.87 5.11
CA GLN A 292 -64.98 -16.21 6.05
C GLN A 292 -65.76 -17.28 6.81
N PRO A 293 -65.96 -17.18 8.13
CA PRO A 293 -66.81 -18.05 8.85
C PRO A 293 -68.30 -17.78 8.48
N GLU A 294 -68.99 -18.81 8.05
CA GLU A 294 -70.42 -18.78 7.86
C GLU A 294 -71.13 -18.37 9.14
N VAL A 295 -71.95 -17.32 9.04
CA VAL A 295 -72.88 -16.92 10.08
C VAL A 295 -74.03 -17.84 9.99
N SER A 296 -74.20 -18.77 10.96
CA SER A 296 -75.39 -19.60 11.17
C SER A 296 -76.50 -18.74 11.75
N GLU A 297 -77.47 -18.43 10.94
CA GLU A 297 -78.84 -18.06 11.44
C GLU A 297 -79.50 -19.31 11.93
N ALA A 298 -79.96 -19.26 13.15
CA ALA A 298 -80.97 -20.26 13.69
C ALA A 298 -82.15 -19.52 14.27
N PRO A 299 -83.32 -20.13 14.30
CA PRO A 299 -84.67 -19.58 14.22
C PRO A 299 -85.18 -18.85 15.47
#